data_4feafe8d06bff3bf92b92a0f3637167a
#
_entry.id   4feafe8d06bff3bf92b92a0f3637167a
#
_cell.length_a   1.000
_cell.length_b   1.000
_cell.length_c   1.000
_cell.angle_alpha   90.00
_cell.angle_beta   90.00
_cell.angle_gamma   90.00
#
_symmetry.space_group_name_H-M   'P 1'
#
loop_
_entity.id
_entity.type
_entity.pdbx_description
1 polymer ?
#
loop_
_entity_poly.entity_id
_entity_poly.type
_entity_poly.pdbx_seq_one_letter_code
_entity_poly.pdbx_strand_id
1 'polypeptide(L)'
;NWESAIMLVIACVLLFLGIVKKFEPLLLVPIAIGMLVANLPGAGMFHEILFAGGHVHWELFGGQPITASFLSEMLNSGVSADVLQPYADSLWTAAQSMFGADALSQVAAQVAAATGDAVNSIAVQIQTLASAEQFAAASGLTMSNVTVSVGLVDVLYLGIKLGIYPCLIFMGVGAMTDFGPLIANPKSLLLGAAAQLGIFLTYLGCRLLGFTGAESSSVGIIGGADGPTAIFVTAMLAP
;
A
#
# COMPACT_ATOMS: atom_id res chain seq x y z
N ASN A 1 2.71 -17.08 -1.09
CA ASN A 1 2.57 -16.57 0.30
C ASN A 1 1.25 -17.09 0.89
N TRP A 2 1.30 -17.64 2.10
CA TRP A 2 0.10 -18.18 2.77
C TRP A 2 -0.93 -17.08 3.07
N GLU A 3 -0.49 -15.84 3.29
CA GLU A 3 -1.32 -14.65 3.50
C GLU A 3 -2.18 -14.35 2.28
N SER A 4 -1.61 -14.36 1.08
CA SER A 4 -2.36 -14.18 -0.17
C SER A 4 -3.41 -15.27 -0.37
N ALA A 5 -3.11 -16.51 0.03
CA ALA A 5 -4.09 -17.60 -0.03
C ALA A 5 -5.27 -17.36 0.91
N ILE A 6 -5.03 -16.88 2.13
CA ILE A 6 -6.10 -16.51 3.08
C ILE A 6 -6.94 -15.37 2.50
N MET A 7 -6.31 -14.33 1.94
CA MET A 7 -7.03 -13.20 1.35
C MET A 7 -7.90 -13.62 0.16
N LEU A 8 -7.43 -14.58 -0.65
CA LEU A 8 -8.24 -15.15 -1.73
C LEU A 8 -9.47 -15.91 -1.21
N VAL A 9 -9.31 -16.68 -0.12
CA VAL A 9 -10.45 -17.36 0.51
C VAL A 9 -11.46 -16.35 1.06
N ILE A 10 -10.99 -15.31 1.75
CA ILE A 10 -11.84 -14.23 2.26
C ILE A 10 -12.57 -13.53 1.11
N ALA A 11 -11.89 -13.22 0.01
CA ALA A 11 -12.51 -12.62 -1.18
C ALA A 11 -13.61 -13.49 -1.76
N CYS A 12 -13.40 -14.82 -1.85
CA CYS A 12 -14.42 -15.77 -2.31
C CYS A 12 -15.64 -15.81 -1.37
N VAL A 13 -15.41 -15.77 -0.05
CA VAL A 13 -16.49 -15.71 0.94
C VAL A 13 -17.29 -14.42 0.79
N LEU A 14 -16.64 -13.28 0.64
CA LEU A 14 -17.29 -11.99 0.43
C LEU A 14 -18.10 -11.97 -0.89
N LEU A 15 -17.56 -12.54 -1.97
CA LEU A 15 -18.30 -12.70 -3.23
C LEU A 15 -19.56 -13.55 -3.05
N PHE A 16 -19.44 -14.67 -2.33
CA PHE A 16 -20.58 -15.52 -2.04
C PHE A 16 -21.65 -14.77 -1.22
N LEU A 17 -21.24 -14.03 -0.20
CA LEU A 17 -22.15 -13.22 0.62
C LEU A 17 -22.84 -12.11 -0.21
N GLY A 18 -22.08 -11.40 -1.03
CA GLY A 18 -22.61 -10.32 -1.87
C GLY A 18 -23.55 -10.82 -2.98
N ILE A 19 -23.18 -11.89 -3.69
CA ILE A 19 -23.95 -12.37 -4.86
C ILE A 19 -25.08 -13.29 -4.43
N VAL A 20 -24.81 -14.30 -3.60
CA VAL A 20 -25.80 -15.34 -3.27
C VAL A 20 -26.70 -14.90 -2.12
N LYS A 21 -26.11 -14.33 -1.07
CA LYS A 21 -26.88 -13.87 0.09
C LYS A 21 -27.41 -12.45 -0.05
N LYS A 22 -27.00 -11.72 -1.08
CA LYS A 22 -27.42 -10.32 -1.38
C LYS A 22 -27.16 -9.35 -0.22
N PHE A 23 -26.12 -9.57 0.57
CA PHE A 23 -25.67 -8.62 1.57
C PHE A 23 -24.93 -7.47 0.87
N GLU A 24 -25.54 -6.30 0.82
CA GLU A 24 -24.98 -5.06 0.24
C GLU A 24 -24.13 -5.30 -1.03
N PRO A 25 -24.73 -5.86 -2.11
CA PRO A 25 -23.97 -6.30 -3.28
C PRO A 25 -23.21 -5.15 -3.97
N LEU A 26 -23.71 -3.92 -3.87
CA LEU A 26 -23.10 -2.73 -4.45
C LEU A 26 -21.76 -2.35 -3.80
N LEU A 27 -21.57 -2.72 -2.53
CA LEU A 27 -20.32 -2.47 -1.81
C LEU A 27 -19.45 -3.74 -1.75
N LEU A 28 -20.05 -4.88 -1.41
CA LEU A 28 -19.31 -6.10 -1.09
C LEU A 28 -18.66 -6.72 -2.34
N VAL A 29 -19.35 -6.71 -3.48
CA VAL A 29 -18.84 -7.32 -4.71
C VAL A 29 -17.64 -6.58 -5.28
N PRO A 30 -17.62 -5.23 -5.41
CA PRO A 30 -16.44 -4.52 -5.87
C PRO A 30 -15.24 -4.69 -4.93
N ILE A 31 -15.45 -4.64 -3.61
CA ILE A 31 -14.38 -4.86 -2.63
C ILE A 31 -13.78 -6.26 -2.78
N ALA A 32 -14.62 -7.28 -2.88
CA ALA A 32 -14.18 -8.67 -3.01
C ALA A 32 -13.44 -8.92 -4.33
N ILE A 33 -13.88 -8.32 -5.44
CA ILE A 33 -13.18 -8.40 -6.73
C ILE A 33 -11.83 -7.69 -6.63
N GLY A 34 -11.77 -6.50 -6.04
CA GLY A 34 -10.52 -5.78 -5.85
C GLY A 34 -9.51 -6.58 -5.02
N MET A 35 -9.99 -7.17 -3.92
CA MET A 35 -9.18 -8.05 -3.06
C MET A 35 -8.69 -9.30 -3.81
N LEU A 36 -9.54 -9.91 -4.62
CA LEU A 36 -9.17 -11.08 -5.41
C LEU A 36 -8.09 -10.74 -6.45
N VAL A 37 -8.27 -9.64 -7.19
CA VAL A 37 -7.34 -9.22 -8.24
C VAL A 37 -6.00 -8.77 -7.67
N ALA A 38 -6.00 -8.04 -6.55
CA ALA A 38 -4.79 -7.57 -5.89
C ALA A 38 -3.94 -8.71 -5.29
N ASN A 39 -4.60 -9.80 -4.84
CA ASN A 39 -3.92 -10.94 -4.21
C ASN A 39 -3.67 -12.12 -5.16
N LEU A 40 -3.95 -11.98 -6.46
CA LEU A 40 -3.74 -13.05 -7.44
C LEU A 40 -2.22 -13.28 -7.64
N PRO A 41 -1.69 -14.45 -7.28
CA PRO A 41 -0.26 -14.71 -7.35
C PRO A 41 0.24 -14.68 -8.81
N GLY A 42 1.33 -13.96 -9.05
CA GLY A 42 1.95 -13.88 -10.37
C GLY A 42 1.22 -13.02 -11.40
N ALA A 43 0.16 -12.32 -11.02
CA ALA A 43 -0.60 -11.49 -11.95
C ALA A 43 0.09 -10.17 -12.33
N GLY A 44 1.06 -9.70 -11.53
CA GLY A 44 1.77 -8.43 -11.78
C GLY A 44 0.83 -7.24 -11.93
N MET A 45 -0.31 -7.24 -11.22
CA MET A 45 -1.33 -6.22 -11.36
C MET A 45 -1.18 -5.08 -10.36
N PHE A 46 -0.49 -5.32 -9.24
CA PHE A 46 -0.25 -4.35 -8.19
C PHE A 46 1.22 -4.38 -7.74
N HIS A 47 1.85 -3.23 -7.74
CA HIS A 47 3.24 -3.04 -7.35
C HIS A 47 3.32 -1.98 -6.25
N GLU A 48 3.44 -2.43 -5.01
CA GLU A 48 3.48 -1.56 -3.84
C GLU A 48 4.62 -0.54 -3.90
N ILE A 49 5.74 -0.88 -4.54
CA ILE A 49 6.89 0.01 -4.70
C ILE A 49 6.56 1.32 -5.42
N LEU A 50 5.54 1.34 -6.28
CA LEU A 50 5.08 2.55 -6.97
C LEU A 50 4.48 3.59 -6.00
N PHE A 51 4.08 3.15 -4.81
CA PHE A 51 3.40 3.94 -3.79
C PHE A 51 4.11 3.88 -2.44
N ALA A 52 5.33 3.38 -2.41
CA ALA A 52 6.12 3.18 -1.21
C ALA A 52 6.36 4.50 -0.47
N GLY A 53 6.52 4.45 0.85
CA GLY A 53 6.71 5.65 1.66
C GLY A 53 5.54 6.66 1.64
N GLY A 54 4.36 6.26 1.13
CA GLY A 54 3.17 7.11 1.07
C GLY A 54 3.14 8.08 -0.13
N HIS A 55 4.16 8.07 -0.97
CA HIS A 55 4.28 8.92 -2.16
C HIS A 55 4.03 8.14 -3.45
N VAL A 56 3.70 8.86 -4.53
CA VAL A 56 3.60 8.28 -5.87
C VAL A 56 4.93 8.49 -6.58
N HIS A 57 5.61 7.41 -6.95
CA HIS A 57 6.89 7.46 -7.66
C HIS A 57 6.67 7.56 -9.17
N TRP A 58 6.43 8.79 -9.65
CA TRP A 58 6.15 9.08 -11.06
C TRP A 58 7.24 8.62 -12.02
N GLU A 59 8.46 8.57 -11.55
CA GLU A 59 9.63 8.11 -12.31
C GLU A 59 9.45 6.64 -12.70
N LEU A 60 9.02 5.80 -11.76
CA LEU A 60 8.74 4.38 -12.00
C LEU A 60 7.51 4.18 -12.89
N PHE A 61 6.47 5.02 -12.75
CA PHE A 61 5.35 5.03 -13.69
C PHE A 61 5.78 5.40 -15.11
N GLY A 62 6.82 6.24 -15.26
CA GLY A 62 7.44 6.61 -16.52
C GLY A 62 8.36 5.53 -17.10
N GLY A 63 8.48 4.37 -16.45
CA GLY A 63 9.36 3.27 -16.89
C GLY A 63 10.83 3.49 -16.60
N GLN A 64 11.17 4.41 -15.69
CA GLN A 64 12.55 4.54 -15.22
C GLN A 64 12.97 3.28 -14.47
N PRO A 65 14.23 2.84 -14.65
CA PRO A 65 14.73 1.66 -13.96
C PRO A 65 14.87 1.91 -12.47
N ILE A 66 14.62 0.88 -11.68
CA ILE A 66 14.90 0.88 -10.24
C ILE A 66 16.41 0.82 -10.05
N THR A 67 16.94 1.74 -9.26
CA THR A 67 18.36 1.82 -8.90
C THR A 67 18.58 1.33 -7.47
N ALA A 68 19.81 0.94 -7.14
CA ALA A 68 20.15 0.57 -5.78
C ALA A 68 20.09 1.79 -4.83
N SER A 69 20.39 2.98 -5.33
CA SER A 69 20.21 4.24 -4.59
C SER A 69 18.74 4.49 -4.23
N PHE A 70 17.80 4.24 -5.14
CA PHE A 70 16.38 4.33 -4.87
C PHE A 70 15.93 3.33 -3.79
N LEU A 71 16.37 2.06 -3.88
CA LEU A 71 16.06 1.06 -2.84
C LEU A 71 16.61 1.44 -1.46
N SER A 72 17.81 2.03 -1.42
CA SER A 72 18.41 2.54 -0.18
C SER A 72 17.58 3.67 0.44
N GLU A 73 17.08 4.59 -0.36
CA GLU A 73 16.20 5.67 0.09
C GLU A 73 14.87 5.11 0.64
N MET A 74 14.28 4.15 -0.05
CA MET A 74 13.05 3.49 0.39
C MET A 74 13.23 2.73 1.70
N LEU A 75 14.33 2.01 1.85
CA LEU A 75 14.66 1.31 3.10
C LEU A 75 14.80 2.31 4.26
N ASN A 76 15.50 3.43 4.04
CA ASN A 76 15.67 4.47 5.03
C ASN A 76 14.38 5.23 5.39
N SER A 77 13.42 5.29 4.47
CA SER A 77 12.08 5.88 4.71
C SER A 77 11.13 4.93 5.43
N GLY A 78 11.59 3.72 5.78
CA GLY A 78 10.82 2.75 6.56
C GLY A 78 9.91 1.84 5.74
N VAL A 79 10.13 1.75 4.43
CA VAL A 79 9.44 0.77 3.59
C VAL A 79 9.86 -0.65 3.99
N SER A 80 8.91 -1.57 4.08
CA SER A 80 9.18 -2.92 4.57
C SER A 80 10.12 -3.68 3.62
N ALA A 81 10.98 -4.52 4.20
CA ALA A 81 11.93 -5.34 3.48
C ALA A 81 11.26 -6.24 2.44
N ASP A 82 10.06 -6.75 2.74
CA ASP A 82 9.32 -7.67 1.86
C ASP A 82 8.91 -7.01 0.53
N VAL A 83 8.65 -5.70 0.55
CA VAL A 83 8.34 -4.92 -0.67
C VAL A 83 9.57 -4.71 -1.53
N LEU A 84 10.72 -4.51 -0.91
CA LEU A 84 11.98 -4.18 -1.59
C LEU A 84 12.73 -5.43 -2.07
N GLN A 85 12.59 -6.56 -1.38
CA GLN A 85 13.34 -7.80 -1.61
C GLN A 85 13.27 -8.29 -3.08
N PRO A 86 12.11 -8.38 -3.75
CA PRO A 86 12.04 -8.87 -5.13
C PRO A 86 12.88 -8.02 -6.11
N TYR A 87 12.94 -6.72 -5.88
CA TYR A 87 13.69 -5.78 -6.71
C TYR A 87 15.19 -5.83 -6.39
N ALA A 88 15.54 -5.95 -5.11
CA ALA A 88 16.90 -6.16 -4.67
C ALA A 88 17.48 -7.46 -5.24
N ASP A 89 16.73 -8.55 -5.24
CA ASP A 89 17.14 -9.85 -5.81
C ASP A 89 17.31 -9.76 -7.33
N SER A 90 16.45 -9.02 -8.02
CA SER A 90 16.54 -8.79 -9.46
C SER A 90 17.79 -7.98 -9.82
N LEU A 91 18.07 -6.91 -9.06
CA LEU A 91 19.31 -6.12 -9.22
C LEU A 91 20.55 -6.93 -8.85
N TRP A 92 20.46 -7.78 -7.82
CA TRP A 92 21.54 -8.67 -7.43
C TRP A 92 21.92 -9.64 -8.54
N THR A 93 20.93 -10.24 -9.18
CA THR A 93 21.13 -11.11 -10.32
C THR A 93 21.78 -10.38 -11.50
N ALA A 94 21.35 -9.16 -11.78
CA ALA A 94 21.96 -8.30 -12.79
C ALA A 94 23.41 -7.96 -12.45
N ALA A 95 23.69 -7.60 -11.21
CA ALA A 95 25.05 -7.30 -10.74
C ALA A 95 25.96 -8.54 -10.79
N GLN A 96 25.46 -9.72 -10.42
CA GLN A 96 26.20 -10.97 -10.53
C GLN A 96 26.60 -11.28 -11.98
N SER A 97 25.74 -11.00 -12.94
CA SER A 97 26.05 -11.21 -14.36
C SER A 97 27.15 -10.27 -14.87
N MET A 98 27.28 -9.08 -14.29
CA MET A 98 28.26 -8.07 -14.68
C MET A 98 29.62 -8.22 -13.99
N PHE A 99 29.60 -8.45 -12.69
CA PHE A 99 30.81 -8.40 -11.84
C PHE A 99 31.27 -9.80 -11.38
N GLY A 100 30.43 -10.82 -11.52
CA GLY A 100 30.68 -12.17 -11.02
C GLY A 100 30.22 -12.33 -9.55
N ALA A 101 29.80 -13.55 -9.22
CA ALA A 101 29.25 -13.87 -7.90
C ALA A 101 30.30 -13.73 -6.77
N ASP A 102 31.56 -14.09 -7.03
CA ASP A 102 32.62 -14.05 -6.03
C ASP A 102 33.01 -12.62 -5.63
N ALA A 103 33.07 -11.71 -6.61
CA ALA A 103 33.36 -10.30 -6.34
C ALA A 103 32.25 -9.65 -5.51
N LEU A 104 31.00 -9.91 -5.87
CA LEU A 104 29.84 -9.37 -5.14
C LEU A 104 29.80 -9.90 -3.69
N SER A 105 30.06 -11.19 -3.50
CA SER A 105 30.07 -11.80 -2.16
C SER A 105 31.18 -11.24 -1.27
N GLN A 106 32.34 -10.91 -1.82
CA GLN A 106 33.42 -10.25 -1.08
C GLN A 106 33.04 -8.84 -0.65
N VAL A 107 32.42 -8.06 -1.53
CA VAL A 107 31.91 -6.71 -1.20
C VAL A 107 30.82 -6.81 -0.14
N ALA A 108 29.89 -7.75 -0.24
CA ALA A 108 28.86 -7.97 0.76
C ALA A 108 29.44 -8.31 2.14
N ALA A 109 30.48 -9.14 2.19
CA ALA A 109 31.17 -9.47 3.44
C ALA A 109 31.86 -8.24 4.05
N GLN A 110 32.46 -7.36 3.24
CA GLN A 110 33.06 -6.12 3.70
C GLN A 110 32.00 -5.14 4.23
N VAL A 111 30.88 -4.98 3.53
CA VAL A 111 29.76 -4.14 3.97
C VAL A 111 29.18 -4.67 5.28
N ALA A 112 28.94 -5.96 5.40
CA ALA A 112 28.44 -6.59 6.61
C ALA A 112 29.39 -6.38 7.81
N ALA A 113 30.70 -6.49 7.58
CA ALA A 113 31.68 -6.22 8.61
C ALA A 113 31.71 -4.74 9.03
N ALA A 114 31.46 -3.81 8.13
CA ALA A 114 31.44 -2.38 8.40
C ALA A 114 30.12 -1.94 9.12
N THR A 115 28.98 -2.53 8.78
CA THR A 115 27.69 -2.19 9.37
C THR A 115 27.36 -2.98 10.63
N GLY A 116 27.99 -4.14 10.82
CA GLY A 116 27.66 -5.06 11.91
C GLY A 116 26.41 -5.89 11.67
N ASP A 117 25.83 -5.83 10.44
CA ASP A 117 24.65 -6.57 10.05
C ASP A 117 24.98 -7.96 9.53
N ALA A 118 23.96 -8.83 9.50
CA ALA A 118 24.12 -10.14 8.88
C ALA A 118 24.35 -9.99 7.36
N VAL A 119 25.28 -10.77 6.80
CA VAL A 119 25.62 -10.75 5.36
C VAL A 119 24.41 -10.92 4.45
N ASN A 120 23.39 -11.66 4.90
CA ASN A 120 22.16 -11.93 4.16
C ASN A 120 21.04 -10.92 4.46
N SER A 121 21.31 -9.83 5.19
CA SER A 121 20.30 -8.81 5.43
C SER A 121 20.05 -7.99 4.16
N ILE A 122 18.82 -7.54 3.97
CA ILE A 122 18.45 -6.68 2.84
C ILE A 122 19.25 -5.36 2.85
N ALA A 123 19.58 -4.84 4.02
CA ALA A 123 20.38 -3.63 4.16
C ALA A 123 21.78 -3.81 3.57
N VAL A 124 22.46 -4.92 3.88
CA VAL A 124 23.78 -5.27 3.31
C VAL A 124 23.66 -5.51 1.81
N GLN A 125 22.60 -6.19 1.36
CA GLN A 125 22.36 -6.44 -0.05
C GLN A 125 22.22 -5.13 -0.83
N ILE A 126 21.38 -4.21 -0.37
CA ILE A 126 21.14 -2.91 -1.02
C ILE A 126 22.41 -2.04 -1.00
N GLN A 127 23.14 -1.98 0.09
CA GLN A 127 24.40 -1.21 0.17
C GLN A 127 25.48 -1.77 -0.74
N THR A 128 25.56 -3.10 -0.84
CA THR A 128 26.47 -3.77 -1.79
C THR A 128 26.11 -3.42 -3.22
N LEU A 129 24.82 -3.43 -3.56
CA LEU A 129 24.32 -3.03 -4.87
C LEU A 129 24.60 -1.55 -5.17
N ALA A 130 24.44 -0.65 -4.20
CA ALA A 130 24.75 0.77 -4.35
C ALA A 130 26.24 1.00 -4.62
N SER A 131 27.13 0.25 -3.96
CA SER A 131 28.58 0.28 -4.22
C SER A 131 28.91 -0.24 -5.63
N ALA A 132 28.28 -1.32 -6.05
CA ALA A 132 28.44 -1.89 -7.38
C ALA A 132 27.92 -0.95 -8.47
N GLU A 133 26.80 -0.28 -8.24
CA GLU A 133 26.20 0.72 -9.15
C GLU A 133 27.12 1.93 -9.32
N GLN A 134 27.70 2.45 -8.24
CA GLN A 134 28.68 3.53 -8.29
C GLN A 134 29.92 3.14 -9.08
N PHE A 135 30.41 1.92 -8.89
CA PHE A 135 31.55 1.40 -9.64
C PHE A 135 31.22 1.23 -11.13
N ALA A 136 30.03 0.73 -11.47
CA ALA A 136 29.54 0.63 -12.85
C ALA A 136 29.48 2.02 -13.50
N ALA A 137 28.87 2.99 -12.83
CA ALA A 137 28.76 4.35 -13.33
C ALA A 137 30.13 4.99 -13.57
N ALA A 138 31.09 4.81 -12.66
CA ALA A 138 32.47 5.28 -12.83
C ALA A 138 33.18 4.61 -14.01
N SER A 139 32.79 3.41 -14.38
CA SER A 139 33.29 2.63 -15.53
C SER A 139 32.52 2.89 -16.82
N GLY A 140 31.54 3.79 -16.82
CA GLY A 140 30.67 4.07 -17.98
C GLY A 140 29.66 2.96 -18.29
N LEU A 141 29.39 2.07 -17.34
CA LEU A 141 28.43 0.98 -17.46
C LEU A 141 27.13 1.31 -16.73
N THR A 142 26.01 0.82 -17.24
CA THR A 142 24.71 0.95 -16.57
C THR A 142 24.30 -0.39 -15.99
N MET A 143 24.07 -0.45 -14.68
CA MET A 143 23.80 -1.71 -13.97
C MET A 143 22.31 -2.08 -13.96
N SER A 144 21.40 -1.10 -13.97
CA SER A 144 19.98 -1.38 -13.73
C SER A 144 19.17 -1.50 -15.02
N ASN A 145 18.61 -2.70 -15.24
CA ASN A 145 17.58 -2.96 -16.24
C ASN A 145 16.25 -3.40 -15.59
N VAL A 146 16.10 -3.19 -14.28
CA VAL A 146 14.91 -3.60 -13.55
C VAL A 146 13.90 -2.47 -13.63
N THR A 147 12.85 -2.68 -14.41
CA THR A 147 11.72 -1.74 -14.55
C THR A 147 10.45 -2.36 -14.01
N VAL A 148 9.55 -1.53 -13.50
CA VAL A 148 8.21 -1.96 -13.09
C VAL A 148 7.26 -1.79 -14.28
N SER A 149 6.59 -2.86 -14.68
CA SER A 149 5.50 -2.77 -15.64
C SER A 149 4.22 -2.41 -14.89
N VAL A 150 3.73 -1.21 -15.10
CA VAL A 150 2.51 -0.71 -14.43
C VAL A 150 1.32 -1.61 -14.74
N GLY A 151 0.69 -2.15 -13.69
CA GLY A 151 -0.49 -3.01 -13.79
C GLY A 151 -1.80 -2.24 -13.76
N LEU A 152 -2.90 -2.94 -14.05
CA LEU A 152 -4.24 -2.33 -14.01
C LEU A 152 -4.59 -1.81 -12.62
N VAL A 153 -4.26 -2.56 -11.58
CA VAL A 153 -4.56 -2.19 -10.18
C VAL A 153 -3.73 -0.98 -9.75
N ASP A 154 -2.48 -0.84 -10.25
CA ASP A 154 -1.65 0.33 -9.99
C ASP A 154 -2.32 1.62 -10.49
N VAL A 155 -2.87 1.58 -11.71
CA VAL A 155 -3.59 2.74 -12.29
C VAL A 155 -4.86 3.07 -11.49
N LEU A 156 -5.60 2.05 -11.07
CA LEU A 156 -6.78 2.25 -10.22
C LEU A 156 -6.40 2.80 -8.85
N TYR A 157 -5.34 2.27 -8.24
CA TYR A 157 -4.85 2.75 -6.95
C TYR A 157 -4.30 4.19 -7.01
N LEU A 158 -3.71 4.57 -8.14
CA LEU A 158 -3.30 5.95 -8.40
C LEU A 158 -4.49 6.91 -8.27
N GLY A 159 -5.65 6.55 -8.78
CA GLY A 159 -6.87 7.36 -8.63
C GLY A 159 -7.34 7.53 -7.17
N ILE A 160 -7.04 6.54 -6.31
CA ILE A 160 -7.27 6.65 -4.86
C ILE A 160 -6.26 7.62 -4.23
N LYS A 161 -4.97 7.47 -4.54
CA LYS A 161 -3.90 8.35 -4.03
C LYS A 161 -4.07 9.80 -4.45
N LEU A 162 -4.57 10.05 -5.66
CA LEU A 162 -4.89 11.40 -6.15
C LEU A 162 -6.21 11.96 -5.56
N GLY A 163 -6.95 11.20 -4.76
CA GLY A 163 -8.21 11.62 -4.18
C GLY A 163 -9.39 11.66 -5.17
N ILE A 164 -9.21 11.21 -6.41
CA ILE A 164 -10.25 11.25 -7.44
C ILE A 164 -11.39 10.28 -7.10
N TYR A 165 -11.06 9.03 -6.80
CA TYR A 165 -12.08 8.02 -6.51
C TYR A 165 -12.82 8.27 -5.20
N PRO A 166 -12.19 8.69 -4.08
CA PRO A 166 -12.93 9.08 -2.90
C PRO A 166 -13.99 10.15 -3.17
N CYS A 167 -13.65 11.20 -3.94
CA CYS A 167 -14.61 12.24 -4.32
C CYS A 167 -15.76 11.69 -5.17
N LEU A 168 -15.47 10.80 -6.12
CA LEU A 168 -16.49 10.16 -6.97
C LEU A 168 -17.40 9.22 -6.16
N ILE A 169 -16.84 8.49 -5.18
CA ILE A 169 -17.60 7.63 -4.29
C ILE A 169 -18.59 8.46 -3.47
N PHE A 170 -18.13 9.55 -2.85
CA PHE A 170 -19.01 10.44 -2.08
C PHE A 170 -20.10 11.07 -2.95
N MET A 171 -19.76 11.48 -4.17
CA MET A 171 -20.75 11.99 -5.12
C MET A 171 -21.78 10.92 -5.48
N GLY A 172 -21.34 9.69 -5.72
CA GLY A 172 -22.22 8.55 -6.03
C GLY A 172 -23.14 8.20 -4.87
N VAL A 173 -22.60 8.10 -3.65
CA VAL A 173 -23.40 7.85 -2.44
C VAL A 173 -24.41 8.98 -2.22
N GLY A 174 -23.99 10.24 -2.39
CA GLY A 174 -24.90 11.39 -2.28
C GLY A 174 -26.03 11.37 -3.31
N ALA A 175 -25.75 10.97 -4.54
CA ALA A 175 -26.75 10.86 -5.61
C ALA A 175 -27.75 9.70 -5.37
N MET A 176 -27.32 8.65 -4.68
CA MET A 176 -28.18 7.48 -4.35
C MET A 176 -28.96 7.67 -3.05
N THR A 177 -28.66 8.70 -2.26
CA THR A 177 -29.29 8.94 -0.96
C THR A 177 -30.73 9.43 -1.14
N ASP A 178 -31.68 8.71 -0.57
CA ASP A 178 -33.08 9.11 -0.53
C ASP A 178 -33.34 10.03 0.68
N PHE A 179 -33.54 11.31 0.42
CA PHE A 179 -33.84 12.32 1.45
C PHE A 179 -35.34 12.38 1.81
N GLY A 180 -36.20 11.62 1.13
CA GLY A 180 -37.63 11.60 1.38
C GLY A 180 -38.01 11.34 2.84
N PRO A 181 -37.48 10.28 3.49
CA PRO A 181 -37.74 10.00 4.90
C PRO A 181 -37.30 11.11 5.86
N LEU A 182 -36.21 11.79 5.54
CA LEU A 182 -35.68 12.90 6.35
C LEU A 182 -36.61 14.13 6.27
N ILE A 183 -37.09 14.45 5.07
CA ILE A 183 -38.01 15.56 4.83
C ILE A 183 -39.36 15.28 5.48
N ALA A 184 -39.84 14.03 5.38
CA ALA A 184 -41.11 13.62 5.97
C ALA A 184 -41.09 13.64 7.52
N ASN A 185 -39.95 13.36 8.12
CA ASN A 185 -39.80 13.36 9.58
C ASN A 185 -38.50 14.05 10.04
N PRO A 186 -38.50 15.39 10.18
CA PRO A 186 -37.31 16.17 10.54
C PRO A 186 -36.67 15.78 11.88
N LYS A 187 -37.41 15.12 12.78
CA LYS A 187 -36.89 14.63 14.06
C LYS A 187 -35.79 13.59 13.87
N SER A 188 -35.72 12.93 12.71
CA SER A 188 -34.64 11.98 12.37
C SER A 188 -33.25 12.63 12.27
N LEU A 189 -33.18 13.97 12.11
CA LEU A 189 -31.90 14.71 12.24
C LEU A 189 -31.24 14.55 13.61
N LEU A 190 -32.01 14.31 14.66
CA LEU A 190 -31.47 14.06 16.02
C LEU A 190 -30.66 12.75 16.06
N LEU A 191 -30.99 11.75 15.21
CA LEU A 191 -30.19 10.52 15.11
C LEU A 191 -28.80 10.81 14.53
N GLY A 192 -28.72 11.69 13.53
CA GLY A 192 -27.43 12.14 12.99
C GLY A 192 -26.61 12.90 14.05
N ALA A 193 -27.26 13.77 14.83
CA ALA A 193 -26.60 14.47 15.94
C ALA A 193 -26.08 13.50 17.01
N ALA A 194 -26.84 12.45 17.33
CA ALA A 194 -26.42 11.40 18.27
C ALA A 194 -25.22 10.60 17.73
N ALA A 195 -25.20 10.29 16.44
CA ALA A 195 -24.07 9.62 15.79
C ALA A 195 -22.80 10.49 15.85
N GLN A 196 -22.90 11.79 15.56
CA GLN A 196 -21.78 12.72 15.69
C GLN A 196 -21.25 12.81 17.12
N LEU A 197 -22.13 12.86 18.12
CA LEU A 197 -21.75 12.81 19.51
C LEU A 197 -20.97 11.52 19.86
N GLY A 198 -21.40 10.39 19.29
CA GLY A 198 -20.72 9.11 19.44
C GLY A 198 -19.28 9.14 18.90
N ILE A 199 -19.06 9.74 17.73
CA ILE A 199 -17.73 9.92 17.14
C ILE A 199 -16.83 10.72 18.07
N PHE A 200 -17.31 11.87 18.60
CA PHE A 200 -16.54 12.70 19.52
C PHE A 200 -16.21 11.99 20.83
N LEU A 201 -17.17 11.27 21.40
CA LEU A 201 -16.95 10.51 22.65
C LEU A 201 -15.93 9.38 22.43
N THR A 202 -16.00 8.69 21.30
CA THR A 202 -15.04 7.64 20.95
C THR A 202 -13.64 8.23 20.79
N TYR A 203 -13.50 9.34 20.08
CA TYR A 203 -12.22 10.05 19.94
C TYR A 203 -11.62 10.41 21.32
N LEU A 204 -12.42 11.05 22.18
CA LEU A 204 -11.98 11.41 23.53
C LEU A 204 -11.61 10.18 24.36
N GLY A 205 -12.40 9.11 24.27
CA GLY A 205 -12.13 7.85 24.97
C GLY A 205 -10.80 7.24 24.53
N CYS A 206 -10.51 7.20 23.22
CA CYS A 206 -9.24 6.72 22.71
C CYS A 206 -8.07 7.59 23.17
N ARG A 207 -8.23 8.92 23.19
CA ARG A 207 -7.20 9.83 23.70
C ARG A 207 -6.92 9.59 25.18
N LEU A 208 -7.93 9.32 25.99
CA LEU A 208 -7.77 8.99 27.41
C LEU A 208 -7.08 7.64 27.64
N LEU A 209 -7.26 6.68 26.71
CA LEU A 209 -6.57 5.39 26.73
C LEU A 209 -5.11 5.46 26.24
N GLY A 210 -4.65 6.62 25.78
CA GLY A 210 -3.26 6.85 25.37
C GLY A 210 -2.98 6.67 23.88
N PHE A 211 -3.99 6.47 23.04
CA PHE A 211 -3.81 6.44 21.59
C PHE A 211 -3.35 7.81 21.03
N THR A 212 -2.62 7.78 19.93
CA THR A 212 -2.24 9.00 19.21
C THR A 212 -3.46 9.73 18.64
N GLY A 213 -3.30 11.00 18.24
CA GLY A 213 -4.38 11.74 17.62
C GLY A 213 -4.88 11.13 16.31
N ALA A 214 -3.96 10.60 15.50
CA ALA A 214 -4.26 9.95 14.23
C ALA A 214 -5.06 8.65 14.42
N GLU A 215 -4.59 7.76 15.28
CA GLU A 215 -5.29 6.52 15.63
C GLU A 215 -6.68 6.81 16.26
N SER A 216 -6.76 7.77 17.17
CA SER A 216 -8.04 8.16 17.79
C SER A 216 -9.05 8.68 16.78
N SER A 217 -8.59 9.41 15.76
CA SER A 217 -9.43 9.87 14.65
C SER A 217 -9.91 8.71 13.80
N SER A 218 -9.04 7.77 13.49
CA SER A 218 -9.37 6.56 12.72
C SER A 218 -10.39 5.67 13.43
N VAL A 219 -10.24 5.48 14.74
CA VAL A 219 -11.23 4.74 15.54
C VAL A 219 -12.54 5.51 15.64
N GLY A 220 -12.50 6.83 15.84
CA GLY A 220 -13.68 7.67 15.98
C GLY A 220 -14.57 7.63 14.73
N ILE A 221 -13.98 7.70 13.53
CA ILE A 221 -14.73 7.78 12.28
C ILE A 221 -15.57 6.52 11.99
N ILE A 222 -15.23 5.37 12.60
CA ILE A 222 -16.02 4.14 12.49
C ILE A 222 -17.44 4.37 13.00
N GLY A 223 -17.61 5.22 14.02
CA GLY A 223 -18.92 5.59 14.56
C GLY A 223 -19.81 6.36 13.59
N GLY A 224 -19.25 6.91 12.50
CA GLY A 224 -20.00 7.52 11.41
C GLY A 224 -20.79 6.55 10.56
N ALA A 225 -20.54 5.24 10.71
CA ALA A 225 -21.17 4.15 9.96
C ALA A 225 -21.07 4.29 8.42
N ASP A 226 -20.00 4.93 7.96
CA ASP A 226 -19.67 5.10 6.54
C ASP A 226 -18.34 4.38 6.24
N GLY A 227 -18.44 3.18 5.68
CA GLY A 227 -17.30 2.33 5.36
C GLY A 227 -16.26 2.99 4.46
N PRO A 228 -16.63 3.58 3.32
CA PRO A 228 -15.70 4.27 2.44
C PRO A 228 -14.92 5.39 3.11
N THR A 229 -15.58 6.22 3.93
CA THR A 229 -14.95 7.30 4.69
C THR A 229 -13.98 6.75 5.75
N ALA A 230 -14.39 5.72 6.50
CA ALA A 230 -13.57 5.10 7.52
C ALA A 230 -12.28 4.52 6.92
N ILE A 231 -12.38 3.80 5.80
CA ILE A 231 -11.23 3.24 5.09
C ILE A 231 -10.29 4.35 4.60
N PHE A 232 -10.85 5.38 3.95
CA PHE A 232 -10.07 6.50 3.42
C PHE A 232 -9.32 7.27 4.51
N VAL A 233 -10.02 7.66 5.57
CA VAL A 233 -9.43 8.42 6.69
C VAL A 233 -8.37 7.60 7.42
N THR A 234 -8.63 6.31 7.67
CA THR A 234 -7.67 5.43 8.34
C THR A 234 -6.40 5.26 7.50
N ALA A 235 -6.54 5.00 6.20
CA ALA A 235 -5.40 4.85 5.30
C ALA A 235 -4.55 6.13 5.16
N MET A 236 -5.15 7.31 5.40
CA MET A 236 -4.42 8.59 5.36
C MET A 236 -3.75 8.94 6.70
N LEU A 237 -4.39 8.63 7.82
CA LEU A 237 -3.97 9.13 9.14
C LEU A 237 -3.18 8.10 9.96
N ALA A 238 -3.50 6.82 9.81
CA ALA A 238 -2.91 5.73 10.59
C ALA A 238 -2.78 4.48 9.70
N PRO A 239 -1.89 4.51 8.69
CA PRO A 239 -1.67 3.42 7.74
C PRO A 239 -1.04 2.20 8.41
#